data_dc4ee986ec5fcc67659458b56f4fb293
#
_entry.id   dc4ee986ec5fcc67659458b56f4fb293
#
_cell.length_a   1.000
_cell.length_b   1.000
_cell.length_c   1.000
_cell.angle_alpha   90.00
_cell.angle_beta   90.00
_cell.angle_gamma   90.00
#
_symmetry.space_group_name_H-M   'P 1'
#
loop_
_entity.id
_entity.type
_entity.pdbx_description
1 polymer ?
#
loop_
_entity_poly.entity_id
_entity_poly.type
_entity_poly.pdbx_seq_one_letter_code
_entity_poly.pdbx_strand_id
1 'polypeptide(L)'
;AASDVYKRQDVYHADHVINTGIAGSLKAEINIGDIVLSTDALQHDMDAQAFGYEPGQIPRVDTLSFKADEKMIALAKECCEKVNPEIGVFTGRVVSGDQFISDKEKKKWLTDTFAGYCTEMEGAAIAQVCYFNHIPFLIVRAISDKADDSASMDYPTFEAQAIRHSVNLMAEMLRCF
;
A
#
# COMPACT_ATOMS: atom_id res chain seq x y z
N ALA A 1 -12.36 5.59 -5.40
CA ALA A 1 -10.92 5.87 -5.24
C ALA A 1 -10.28 6.25 -6.58
N ALA A 2 -10.24 5.36 -7.59
CA ALA A 2 -9.56 5.64 -8.87
C ALA A 2 -10.11 6.88 -9.62
N SER A 3 -11.43 7.08 -9.65
CA SER A 3 -12.05 8.27 -10.27
C SER A 3 -11.63 9.60 -9.63
N ASP A 4 -11.20 9.58 -8.38
CA ASP A 4 -10.73 10.76 -7.66
C ASP A 4 -9.35 11.23 -8.15
N VAL A 5 -8.52 10.29 -8.62
CA VAL A 5 -7.22 10.61 -9.24
C VAL A 5 -7.40 11.43 -10.50
N TYR A 6 -8.31 11.04 -11.39
CA TYR A 6 -8.61 11.83 -12.59
C TYR A 6 -9.06 13.25 -12.26
N LYS A 7 -9.96 13.41 -11.28
CA LYS A 7 -10.41 14.72 -10.85
C LYS A 7 -9.27 15.59 -10.31
N ARG A 8 -8.37 14.99 -9.53
CA ARG A 8 -7.21 15.70 -8.98
C ARG A 8 -6.25 16.12 -10.10
N GLN A 9 -6.03 15.26 -11.07
CA GLN A 9 -5.20 15.58 -12.23
C GLN A 9 -5.81 16.66 -13.11
N ASP A 10 -7.06 16.49 -13.55
CA ASP A 10 -7.67 17.36 -14.55
C ASP A 10 -8.10 18.71 -13.98
N VAL A 11 -8.54 18.78 -12.74
CA VAL A 11 -9.05 20.00 -12.10
C VAL A 11 -7.99 20.72 -11.27
N TYR A 12 -7.17 19.95 -10.52
CA TYR A 12 -6.19 20.52 -9.59
C TYR A 12 -4.74 20.42 -10.08
N HIS A 13 -4.51 19.79 -11.25
CA HIS A 13 -3.18 19.62 -11.85
C HIS A 13 -2.17 18.96 -10.91
N ALA A 14 -2.64 17.97 -10.14
CA ALA A 14 -1.77 17.23 -9.24
C ALA A 14 -0.70 16.48 -10.05
N ASP A 15 0.56 16.68 -9.69
CA ASP A 15 1.73 16.10 -10.33
C ASP A 15 2.29 14.89 -9.57
N HIS A 16 1.83 14.65 -8.33
CA HIS A 16 2.16 13.49 -7.52
C HIS A 16 0.92 13.00 -6.78
N VAL A 17 0.85 11.69 -6.52
CA VAL A 17 -0.24 11.06 -5.76
C VAL A 17 0.34 10.28 -4.59
N ILE A 18 -0.13 10.56 -3.38
CA ILE A 18 0.13 9.75 -2.19
C ILE A 18 -1.20 9.14 -1.75
N ASN A 19 -1.27 7.82 -1.70
CA ASN A 19 -2.39 7.10 -1.11
C ASN A 19 -1.98 6.62 0.28
N THR A 20 -2.62 7.13 1.31
CA THR A 20 -2.35 6.76 2.71
C THR A 20 -3.54 6.09 3.35
N GLY A 21 -3.29 5.15 4.25
CA GLY A 21 -4.31 4.39 4.96
C GLY A 21 -3.71 3.30 5.84
N ILE A 22 -4.56 2.40 6.32
CA ILE A 22 -4.17 1.22 7.09
C ILE A 22 -4.11 -0.02 6.20
N ALA A 23 -3.43 -1.07 6.67
CA ALA A 23 -3.35 -2.36 5.99
C ALA A 23 -3.06 -3.50 6.96
N GLY A 24 -3.43 -4.72 6.58
CA GLY A 24 -3.00 -5.94 7.25
C GLY A 24 -1.60 -6.35 6.83
N SER A 25 -0.75 -6.69 7.80
CA SER A 25 0.59 -7.23 7.51
C SER A 25 0.51 -8.62 6.87
N LEU A 26 1.41 -8.89 5.94
CA LEU A 26 1.69 -10.21 5.35
C LEU A 26 3.06 -10.76 5.77
N LYS A 27 3.81 -10.03 6.61
CA LYS A 27 5.13 -10.40 7.10
C LYS A 27 5.15 -10.43 8.61
N ALA A 28 5.72 -11.48 9.20
CA ALA A 28 5.78 -11.66 10.66
C ALA A 28 6.62 -10.59 11.37
N GLU A 29 7.66 -10.09 10.70
CA GLU A 29 8.55 -9.05 11.22
C GLU A 29 7.94 -7.64 11.27
N ILE A 30 6.84 -7.40 10.56
CA ILE A 30 6.16 -6.10 10.54
C ILE A 30 5.13 -6.04 11.66
N ASN A 31 5.26 -5.10 12.57
CA ASN A 31 4.41 -4.95 13.73
C ASN A 31 3.28 -3.94 13.50
N ILE A 32 2.27 -4.01 14.36
CA ILE A 32 1.21 -3.00 14.39
C ILE A 32 1.83 -1.63 14.69
N GLY A 33 1.41 -0.62 13.93
CA GLY A 33 1.95 0.74 13.98
C GLY A 33 3.15 0.99 13.07
N ASP A 34 3.82 -0.05 12.56
CA ASP A 34 4.87 0.09 11.55
C ASP A 34 4.30 0.62 10.24
N ILE A 35 5.16 1.23 9.42
CA ILE A 35 4.81 1.77 8.11
C ILE A 35 5.37 0.89 6.99
N VAL A 36 4.55 0.60 6.00
CA VAL A 36 4.96 0.01 4.72
C VAL A 36 4.84 1.07 3.62
N LEU A 37 5.94 1.32 2.93
CA LEU A 37 6.03 2.14 1.73
C LEU A 37 6.05 1.22 0.51
N SER A 38 5.15 1.44 -0.45
CA SER A 38 5.08 0.58 -1.63
C SER A 38 6.32 0.69 -2.51
N THR A 39 6.92 -0.45 -2.89
CA THR A 39 7.82 -0.50 -4.05
C THR A 39 7.02 -0.60 -5.34
N ASP A 40 5.91 -1.30 -5.27
CA ASP A 40 4.92 -1.47 -6.33
C ASP A 40 3.59 -1.91 -5.73
N ALA A 41 2.55 -1.93 -6.56
CA ALA A 41 1.24 -2.44 -6.19
C ALA A 41 0.62 -3.29 -7.29
N LEU A 42 -0.17 -4.31 -6.92
CA LEU A 42 -0.93 -5.14 -7.84
C LEU A 42 -2.29 -5.54 -7.26
N GLN A 43 -3.20 -5.95 -8.15
CA GLN A 43 -4.53 -6.47 -7.81
C GLN A 43 -4.44 -7.98 -7.56
N HIS A 44 -4.51 -8.41 -6.29
CA HIS A 44 -4.36 -9.83 -5.96
C HIS A 44 -5.58 -10.69 -6.30
N ASP A 45 -6.74 -10.08 -6.48
CA ASP A 45 -8.00 -10.74 -6.81
C ASP A 45 -8.38 -10.66 -8.30
N MET A 46 -7.51 -10.07 -9.13
CA MET A 46 -7.63 -10.16 -10.57
C MET A 46 -7.24 -11.57 -11.03
N ASP A 47 -8.20 -12.28 -11.59
CA ASP A 47 -8.00 -13.64 -12.13
C ASP A 47 -8.42 -13.71 -13.60
N ALA A 48 -7.45 -13.77 -14.47
CA ALA A 48 -7.62 -14.00 -15.90
C ALA A 48 -6.78 -15.20 -16.39
N GLN A 49 -6.43 -16.12 -15.50
CA GLN A 49 -5.58 -17.28 -15.79
C GLN A 49 -6.17 -18.19 -16.88
N ALA A 50 -7.51 -18.28 -16.97
CA ALA A 50 -8.19 -19.01 -18.06
C ALA A 50 -7.86 -18.47 -19.47
N PHE A 51 -7.36 -17.25 -19.57
CA PHE A 51 -6.90 -16.63 -20.82
C PHE A 51 -5.37 -16.58 -20.93
N GLY A 52 -4.63 -17.28 -20.06
CA GLY A 52 -3.18 -17.39 -20.09
C GLY A 52 -2.43 -16.23 -19.40
N TYR A 53 -3.10 -15.41 -18.60
CA TYR A 53 -2.48 -14.38 -17.80
C TYR A 53 -1.98 -14.92 -16.45
N GLU A 54 -0.96 -14.28 -15.89
CA GLU A 54 -0.50 -14.58 -14.52
C GLU A 54 -1.56 -14.15 -13.47
N PRO A 55 -1.60 -14.78 -12.29
CA PRO A 55 -2.41 -14.29 -11.18
C PRO A 55 -2.12 -12.81 -10.90
N GLY A 56 -3.15 -11.99 -10.75
CA GLY A 56 -3.02 -10.54 -10.53
C GLY A 56 -2.75 -9.71 -11.78
N GLN A 57 -2.47 -10.33 -12.92
CA GLN A 57 -2.22 -9.61 -14.16
C GLN A 57 -3.53 -9.12 -14.79
N ILE A 58 -3.59 -7.81 -15.04
CA ILE A 58 -4.73 -7.19 -15.73
C ILE A 58 -4.59 -7.46 -17.23
N PRO A 59 -5.62 -8.02 -17.89
CA PRO A 59 -5.57 -8.30 -19.32
C PRO A 59 -5.23 -7.08 -20.16
N ARG A 60 -4.36 -7.28 -21.15
CA ARG A 60 -3.88 -6.24 -22.09
C ARG A 60 -3.02 -5.13 -21.44
N VAL A 61 -2.61 -5.32 -20.20
CA VAL A 61 -1.60 -4.49 -19.55
C VAL A 61 -0.26 -5.23 -19.60
N ASP A 62 0.80 -4.54 -19.98
CA ASP A 62 2.12 -5.11 -20.24
C ASP A 62 2.99 -5.26 -18.97
N THR A 63 2.40 -4.99 -17.81
CA THR A 63 3.05 -5.16 -16.51
C THR A 63 2.14 -5.91 -15.53
N LEU A 64 2.74 -6.69 -14.63
CA LEU A 64 2.03 -7.36 -13.55
C LEU A 64 1.70 -6.40 -12.41
N SER A 65 2.60 -5.46 -12.12
CA SER A 65 2.48 -4.53 -11.00
C SER A 65 2.86 -3.11 -11.42
N PHE A 66 2.35 -2.12 -10.70
CA PHE A 66 2.59 -0.71 -10.95
C PHE A 66 3.66 -0.20 -9.97
N LYS A 67 4.80 0.25 -10.49
CA LYS A 67 5.94 0.70 -9.69
C LYS A 67 5.69 2.07 -9.09
N ALA A 68 5.95 2.20 -7.80
CA ALA A 68 5.95 3.48 -7.09
C ALA A 68 7.19 4.31 -7.45
N ASP A 69 7.14 5.62 -7.20
CA ASP A 69 8.25 6.53 -7.47
C ASP A 69 9.37 6.38 -6.42
N GLU A 70 10.59 6.11 -6.87
CA GLU A 70 11.74 5.86 -6.00
C GLU A 70 12.14 7.09 -5.16
N LYS A 71 11.95 8.31 -5.69
CA LYS A 71 12.26 9.54 -4.96
C LYS A 71 11.26 9.77 -3.83
N MET A 72 9.98 9.50 -4.10
CA MET A 72 8.94 9.58 -3.08
C MET A 72 9.16 8.53 -1.98
N ILE A 73 9.59 7.31 -2.34
CA ILE A 73 9.93 6.25 -1.35
C ILE A 73 11.08 6.72 -0.45
N ALA A 74 12.16 7.22 -1.04
CA ALA A 74 13.32 7.70 -0.29
C ALA A 74 12.96 8.85 0.65
N LEU A 75 12.22 9.85 0.17
CA LEU A 75 11.73 10.96 0.96
C LEU A 75 10.83 10.50 2.11
N ALA A 76 9.86 9.61 1.82
CA ALA A 76 8.95 9.10 2.84
C ALA A 76 9.68 8.33 3.93
N LYS A 77 10.70 7.54 3.57
CA LYS A 77 11.53 6.81 4.52
C LYS A 77 12.26 7.77 5.46
N GLU A 78 12.97 8.75 4.92
CA GLU A 78 13.68 9.78 5.70
C GLU A 78 12.74 10.55 6.63
N CYS A 79 11.59 11.01 6.10
CA CYS A 79 10.58 11.71 6.88
C CYS A 79 10.04 10.83 8.02
N CYS A 80 9.73 9.54 7.74
CA CYS A 80 9.19 8.64 8.74
C CYS A 80 10.18 8.37 9.87
N GLU A 81 11.44 8.07 9.55
CA GLU A 81 12.52 7.87 10.53
C GLU A 81 12.73 9.10 11.44
N LYS A 82 12.49 10.30 10.90
CA LYS A 82 12.58 11.56 11.65
C LYS A 82 11.42 11.78 12.62
N VAL A 83 10.18 11.52 12.20
CA VAL A 83 8.98 11.90 12.99
C VAL A 83 8.35 10.74 13.75
N ASN A 84 8.71 9.50 13.46
CA ASN A 84 8.25 8.28 14.11
C ASN A 84 9.43 7.33 14.38
N PRO A 85 10.45 7.75 15.15
CA PRO A 85 11.69 6.97 15.35
C PRO A 85 11.46 5.66 16.12
N GLU A 86 10.30 5.50 16.75
CA GLU A 86 9.92 4.34 17.57
C GLU A 86 9.35 3.16 16.79
N ILE A 87 9.07 3.33 15.48
CA ILE A 87 8.47 2.28 14.65
C ILE A 87 9.38 1.83 13.51
N GLY A 88 9.09 0.64 12.96
CA GLY A 88 9.73 0.14 11.75
C GLY A 88 9.19 0.82 10.49
N VAL A 89 10.08 1.07 9.51
CA VAL A 89 9.72 1.51 8.17
C VAL A 89 10.20 0.47 7.16
N PHE A 90 9.27 -0.15 6.49
CA PHE A 90 9.52 -1.21 5.51
C PHE A 90 9.21 -0.73 4.10
N THR A 91 9.91 -1.25 3.13
CA THR A 91 9.61 -1.03 1.72
C THR A 91 9.30 -2.36 1.06
N GLY A 92 8.17 -2.44 0.35
CA GLY A 92 7.76 -3.70 -0.26
C GLY A 92 6.47 -3.60 -1.05
N ARG A 93 6.07 -4.71 -1.63
CA ARG A 93 4.87 -4.79 -2.46
C ARG A 93 3.60 -4.66 -1.63
N VAL A 94 2.69 -3.80 -2.07
CA VAL A 94 1.31 -3.70 -1.58
C VAL A 94 0.41 -4.52 -2.51
N VAL A 95 -0.42 -5.38 -1.94
CA VAL A 95 -1.39 -6.16 -2.71
C VAL A 95 -2.80 -5.75 -2.35
N SER A 96 -3.60 -5.37 -3.36
CA SER A 96 -4.96 -4.85 -3.18
C SER A 96 -6.01 -5.79 -3.72
N GLY A 97 -7.20 -5.78 -3.13
CA GLY A 97 -8.37 -6.50 -3.64
C GLY A 97 -9.62 -6.13 -2.87
N ASP A 98 -10.80 -6.39 -3.44
CA ASP A 98 -12.10 -6.07 -2.82
C ASP A 98 -12.47 -7.09 -1.71
N GLN A 99 -11.48 -7.46 -0.88
CA GLN A 99 -11.62 -8.45 0.18
C GLN A 99 -10.88 -8.02 1.45
N PHE A 100 -11.56 -8.04 2.59
CA PHE A 100 -10.90 -7.96 3.89
C PHE A 100 -10.22 -9.30 4.19
N ILE A 101 -8.90 -9.32 4.27
CA ILE A 101 -8.09 -10.54 4.41
C ILE A 101 -7.79 -10.79 5.90
N SER A 102 -8.57 -11.68 6.52
CA SER A 102 -8.33 -12.15 7.90
C SER A 102 -7.88 -13.60 7.97
N ASP A 103 -8.10 -14.39 6.91
CA ASP A 103 -7.80 -15.81 6.87
C ASP A 103 -6.31 -16.09 6.67
N LYS A 104 -5.73 -16.99 7.49
CA LYS A 104 -4.30 -17.33 7.47
C LYS A 104 -3.83 -17.99 6.18
N GLU A 105 -4.64 -18.87 5.61
CA GLU A 105 -4.28 -19.56 4.37
C GLU A 105 -4.26 -18.55 3.22
N LYS A 106 -5.21 -17.62 3.22
CA LYS A 106 -5.25 -16.52 2.24
C LYS A 106 -4.04 -15.59 2.41
N LYS A 107 -3.69 -15.19 3.65
CA LYS A 107 -2.47 -14.39 3.93
C LYS A 107 -1.22 -15.11 3.42
N LYS A 108 -1.10 -16.40 3.72
CA LYS A 108 0.01 -17.22 3.22
C LYS A 108 0.04 -17.28 1.69
N TRP A 109 -1.09 -17.50 1.05
CA TRP A 109 -1.20 -17.52 -0.40
C TRP A 109 -0.77 -16.19 -1.03
N LEU A 110 -1.18 -15.05 -0.46
CA LEU A 110 -0.76 -13.72 -0.91
C LEU A 110 0.75 -13.51 -0.79
N THR A 111 1.34 -14.03 0.29
CA THR A 111 2.78 -13.96 0.51
C THR A 111 3.56 -14.83 -0.48
N ASP A 112 3.12 -16.08 -0.66
CA ASP A 112 3.79 -17.07 -1.51
C ASP A 112 3.67 -16.72 -3.00
N THR A 113 2.49 -16.23 -3.43
CA THR A 113 2.21 -15.93 -4.83
C THR A 113 2.75 -14.58 -5.28
N PHE A 114 2.61 -13.56 -4.44
CA PHE A 114 2.90 -12.17 -4.82
C PHE A 114 4.08 -11.56 -4.08
N ALA A 115 4.65 -12.23 -3.09
CA ALA A 115 5.67 -11.67 -2.18
C ALA A 115 5.20 -10.37 -1.50
N GLY A 116 3.88 -10.26 -1.19
CA GLY A 116 3.27 -9.08 -0.56
C GLY A 116 3.85 -8.78 0.82
N TYR A 117 3.96 -7.49 1.15
CA TYR A 117 4.33 -6.99 2.48
C TYR A 117 3.10 -6.65 3.32
N CYS A 118 2.09 -6.08 2.69
CA CYS A 118 0.79 -5.83 3.30
C CYS A 118 -0.34 -5.92 2.27
N THR A 119 -1.57 -6.05 2.77
CA THR A 119 -2.79 -6.13 1.95
C THR A 119 -3.81 -5.08 2.39
N GLU A 120 -4.48 -4.48 1.42
CA GLU A 120 -5.49 -3.44 1.58
C GLU A 120 -6.46 -3.43 0.38
N MET A 121 -7.27 -2.41 0.19
CA MET A 121 -8.40 -2.51 -0.74
C MET A 121 -8.44 -1.42 -1.84
N GLU A 122 -7.50 -0.47 -1.92
CA GLU A 122 -7.56 0.68 -2.84
C GLU A 122 -6.28 0.95 -3.63
N GLY A 123 -5.13 0.64 -3.05
CA GLY A 123 -3.83 1.12 -3.53
C GLY A 123 -3.52 0.73 -4.96
N ALA A 124 -3.76 -0.53 -5.36
CA ALA A 124 -3.47 -0.98 -6.71
C ALA A 124 -4.38 -0.31 -7.76
N ALA A 125 -5.64 -0.03 -7.43
CA ALA A 125 -6.54 0.68 -8.35
C ALA A 125 -6.08 2.14 -8.57
N ILE A 126 -5.58 2.80 -7.51
CA ILE A 126 -4.99 4.14 -7.60
C ILE A 126 -3.69 4.10 -8.40
N ALA A 127 -2.80 3.15 -8.09
CA ALA A 127 -1.55 2.92 -8.79
C ALA A 127 -1.75 2.68 -10.29
N GLN A 128 -2.76 1.89 -10.67
CA GLN A 128 -3.12 1.64 -12.06
C GLN A 128 -3.50 2.93 -12.79
N VAL A 129 -4.32 3.78 -12.19
CA VAL A 129 -4.69 5.06 -12.79
C VAL A 129 -3.48 5.98 -12.92
N CYS A 130 -2.63 6.05 -11.89
CA CYS A 130 -1.39 6.83 -11.94
C CYS A 130 -0.45 6.33 -13.07
N TYR A 131 -0.30 5.02 -13.21
CA TYR A 131 0.50 4.40 -14.27
C TYR A 131 0.02 4.83 -15.68
N PHE A 132 -1.27 4.72 -15.98
CA PHE A 132 -1.81 5.10 -17.28
C PHE A 132 -1.77 6.60 -17.56
N ASN A 133 -1.71 7.42 -16.53
CA ASN A 133 -1.62 8.87 -16.66
C ASN A 133 -0.19 9.41 -16.44
N HIS A 134 0.81 8.53 -16.28
CA HIS A 134 2.23 8.87 -16.06
C HIS A 134 2.43 9.82 -14.86
N ILE A 135 1.66 9.61 -13.78
CA ILE A 135 1.76 10.38 -12.54
C ILE A 135 2.58 9.58 -11.54
N PRO A 136 3.68 10.12 -10.98
CA PRO A 136 4.40 9.52 -9.87
C PRO A 136 3.46 9.28 -8.68
N PHE A 137 3.58 8.12 -8.04
CA PHE A 137 2.75 7.80 -6.88
C PHE A 137 3.53 7.06 -5.80
N LEU A 138 3.01 7.11 -4.60
CA LEU A 138 3.43 6.30 -3.46
C LEU A 138 2.20 5.84 -2.67
N ILE A 139 2.19 4.55 -2.29
CA ILE A 139 1.23 4.01 -1.33
C ILE A 139 1.93 3.90 0.02
N VAL A 140 1.33 4.49 1.05
CA VAL A 140 1.79 4.47 2.43
C VAL A 140 0.76 3.74 3.28
N ARG A 141 1.16 2.68 3.98
CA ARG A 141 0.24 1.91 4.83
C ARG A 141 0.79 1.79 6.25
N ALA A 142 -0.01 2.22 7.23
CA ALA A 142 0.25 1.92 8.62
C ALA A 142 -0.40 0.58 8.97
N ILE A 143 0.36 -0.30 9.60
CA ILE A 143 -0.13 -1.65 9.87
C ILE A 143 -1.09 -1.65 11.06
N SER A 144 -2.31 -2.17 10.84
CA SER A 144 -3.39 -2.25 11.82
C SER A 144 -3.58 -3.65 12.40
N ASP A 145 -3.13 -4.68 11.71
CA ASP A 145 -3.23 -6.08 12.14
C ASP A 145 -2.04 -6.91 11.66
N LYS A 146 -1.71 -7.95 12.44
CA LYS A 146 -0.57 -8.82 12.15
C LYS A 146 -0.94 -10.02 11.28
N ALA A 147 0.09 -10.58 10.66
CA ALA A 147 -0.03 -11.81 9.86
C ALA A 147 -0.38 -13.05 10.72
N ASP A 148 -0.12 -13.02 12.03
CA ASP A 148 -0.15 -14.17 12.95
C ASP A 148 -1.34 -14.20 13.94
N ASP A 149 -2.42 -13.43 13.70
CA ASP A 149 -3.60 -13.32 14.58
C ASP A 149 -3.34 -12.85 16.02
N SER A 150 -2.14 -12.43 16.38
CA SER A 150 -1.83 -11.97 17.75
C SER A 150 -2.57 -10.68 18.14
N ALA A 151 -3.30 -10.07 17.21
CA ALA A 151 -3.89 -8.74 17.34
C ALA A 151 -5.42 -8.72 17.43
N SER A 152 -6.08 -9.80 17.85
CA SER A 152 -7.56 -9.84 17.87
C SER A 152 -8.22 -9.04 19.01
N MET A 153 -7.46 -8.39 19.91
CA MET A 153 -8.03 -7.90 21.17
C MET A 153 -8.24 -6.39 21.29
N ASP A 154 -7.62 -5.52 20.47
CA ASP A 154 -7.81 -4.07 20.64
C ASP A 154 -7.65 -3.27 19.33
N TYR A 155 -8.34 -3.69 18.28
CA TYR A 155 -8.32 -3.04 16.97
C TYR A 155 -8.51 -1.51 17.02
N PRO A 156 -9.47 -0.93 17.81
CA PRO A 156 -9.65 0.52 17.84
C PRO A 156 -8.44 1.29 18.38
N THR A 157 -7.74 0.75 19.38
CA THR A 157 -6.53 1.39 19.94
C THR A 157 -5.37 1.32 18.96
N PHE A 158 -5.18 0.18 18.30
CA PHE A 158 -4.13 -0.01 17.30
C PHE A 158 -4.38 0.83 16.04
N GLU A 159 -5.63 0.92 15.59
CA GLU A 159 -6.01 1.78 14.48
C GLU A 159 -5.68 3.26 14.75
N ALA A 160 -6.03 3.76 15.94
CA ALA A 160 -5.73 5.14 16.34
C ALA A 160 -4.22 5.45 16.36
N GLN A 161 -3.40 4.49 16.79
CA GLN A 161 -1.95 4.62 16.79
C GLN A 161 -1.38 4.61 15.36
N ALA A 162 -1.81 3.68 14.52
CA ALA A 162 -1.42 3.58 13.12
C ALA A 162 -1.78 4.86 12.34
N ILE A 163 -2.98 5.41 12.56
CA ILE A 163 -3.41 6.68 11.99
C ILE A 163 -2.47 7.82 12.40
N ARG A 164 -2.07 7.90 13.67
CA ARG A 164 -1.16 8.95 14.16
C ARG A 164 0.17 8.92 13.44
N HIS A 165 0.80 7.74 13.30
CA HIS A 165 2.08 7.60 12.59
C HIS A 165 1.95 8.01 11.13
N SER A 166 0.86 7.61 10.48
CA SER A 166 0.57 8.01 9.10
C SER A 166 0.40 9.53 8.95
N VAL A 167 -0.34 10.17 9.86
CA VAL A 167 -0.57 11.63 9.85
C VAL A 167 0.74 12.39 10.07
N ASN A 168 1.57 11.96 11.04
CA ASN A 168 2.89 12.57 11.29
C ASN A 168 3.77 12.51 10.05
N LEU A 169 3.84 11.34 9.40
CA LEU A 169 4.59 11.15 8.17
C LEU A 169 4.09 12.07 7.06
N MET A 170 2.77 12.09 6.80
CA MET A 170 2.20 12.95 5.77
C MET A 170 2.48 14.42 6.00
N ALA A 171 2.33 14.88 7.26
CA ALA A 171 2.62 16.27 7.61
C ALA A 171 4.10 16.65 7.36
N GLU A 172 5.03 15.73 7.62
CA GLU A 172 6.46 15.99 7.37
C GLU A 172 6.78 15.94 5.87
N MET A 173 6.27 14.95 5.13
CA MET A 173 6.45 14.89 3.69
C MET A 173 5.97 16.16 2.99
N LEU A 174 4.78 16.70 3.36
CA LEU A 174 4.24 17.93 2.78
C LEU A 174 5.07 19.20 3.07
N ARG A 175 6.01 19.14 4.03
CA ARG A 175 6.96 20.26 4.26
C ARG A 175 8.21 20.15 3.39
N CYS A 176 8.45 18.95 2.82
CA CYS A 176 9.63 18.66 2.02
C CYS A 176 9.35 18.70 0.51
N PHE A 177 8.07 18.79 0.09
CA PHE A 177 7.66 19.09 -1.26
C PHE A 177 7.62 20.61 -1.48
#